data_5c1390184bc7ae28d3077ddd70f5f9bc
#
_entry.id   5c1390184bc7ae28d3077ddd70f5f9bc
#
_cell.length_a   1.000
_cell.length_b   1.000
_cell.length_c   1.000
_cell.angle_alpha   90.00
_cell.angle_beta   90.00
_cell.angle_gamma   90.00
#
_symmetry.space_group_name_H-M   'P 1'
#
loop_
_entity.id
_entity.type
_entity.pdbx_description
1 polymer ?
#
loop_
_entity_poly.entity_id
_entity_poly.type
_entity_poly.pdbx_seq_one_letter_code
_entity_poly.pdbx_strand_id
1 'polypeptide(L)'
;AEVRSAKEQIAKKPVLNIDHSIFDSFHKIDENKPSQDDILLEIRAGLDKLLIASSFDIEVSELSIYDADTIYIKLDGADAALMIGKEGYRYKAISYLLFNWINARYNKGIRLEIAEFLKNQESSMATYLSGVIERVELIGKAQTKPLDGVLVKIALEQLRDRFPDKYVGIKNSDEGKFIVINDFHKK
;
A
#
# COMPACT_ATOMS: atom_id res chain seq x y z
N ALA A 1 83.65 -3.46 -23.81
CA ALA A 1 82.44 -4.11 -23.27
C ALA A 1 81.30 -3.12 -23.34
N GLU A 2 80.49 -3.28 -24.36
CA GLU A 2 79.30 -2.47 -24.61
C GLU A 2 78.12 -2.98 -23.76
N VAL A 3 77.51 -2.10 -23.00
CA VAL A 3 76.26 -2.36 -22.35
C VAL A 3 75.16 -1.69 -23.17
N ARG A 4 74.38 -2.47 -23.90
CA ARG A 4 73.22 -2.01 -24.66
C ARG A 4 72.05 -1.75 -23.72
N SER A 5 71.61 -0.52 -23.75
CA SER A 5 70.36 -0.04 -23.11
C SER A 5 69.10 -0.64 -23.81
N ALA A 6 68.37 -1.48 -23.13
CA ALA A 6 67.06 -1.90 -23.57
C ALA A 6 66.02 -0.86 -23.10
N LYS A 7 65.52 -0.07 -24.04
CA LYS A 7 64.33 0.79 -23.79
C LYS A 7 63.08 -0.08 -23.77
N GLU A 8 62.51 -0.22 -22.64
CA GLU A 8 61.19 -0.82 -22.40
C GLU A 8 60.11 0.01 -23.10
N GLN A 9 59.54 -0.55 -24.15
CA GLN A 9 58.34 0.03 -24.80
C GLN A 9 57.11 -0.32 -23.96
N ILE A 10 56.62 0.66 -23.19
CA ILE A 10 55.33 0.57 -22.50
C ILE A 10 54.25 0.63 -23.57
N ALA A 11 53.61 -0.51 -23.85
CA ALA A 11 52.47 -0.60 -24.73
C ALA A 11 51.31 0.16 -24.08
N LYS A 12 50.85 1.24 -24.70
CA LYS A 12 49.62 1.97 -24.33
C LYS A 12 48.45 1.02 -24.49
N LYS A 13 47.78 0.69 -23.37
CA LYS A 13 46.49 -0.01 -23.39
C LYS A 13 45.49 0.81 -24.20
N PRO A 14 44.64 0.19 -25.05
CA PRO A 14 43.61 0.89 -25.78
C PRO A 14 42.62 1.45 -24.77
N VAL A 15 42.39 2.75 -24.84
CA VAL A 15 41.29 3.41 -24.11
C VAL A 15 40.01 2.96 -24.77
N LEU A 16 39.27 2.08 -24.09
CA LEU A 16 37.91 1.74 -24.50
C LEU A 16 37.09 3.02 -24.47
N ASN A 17 36.71 3.50 -25.64
CA ASN A 17 35.73 4.58 -25.77
C ASN A 17 34.37 3.96 -25.42
N ILE A 18 33.99 4.09 -24.14
CA ILE A 18 32.68 3.65 -23.68
C ILE A 18 31.68 4.64 -24.26
N ASP A 19 30.85 4.14 -25.18
CA ASP A 19 29.76 4.89 -25.75
C ASP A 19 28.74 5.15 -24.68
N HIS A 20 28.74 6.36 -24.12
CA HIS A 20 27.78 6.80 -23.09
C HIS A 20 26.35 6.90 -23.61
N SER A 21 26.11 6.82 -24.93
CA SER A 21 24.78 6.90 -25.52
C SER A 21 23.83 5.78 -25.06
N ILE A 22 24.41 4.61 -24.70
CA ILE A 22 23.67 3.48 -24.13
C ILE A 22 23.20 3.82 -22.71
N PHE A 23 24.07 4.45 -21.88
CA PHE A 23 23.69 4.87 -20.53
C PHE A 23 22.67 6.00 -20.55
N ASP A 24 22.79 6.95 -21.48
CA ASP A 24 21.84 8.04 -21.67
C ASP A 24 20.46 7.52 -22.14
N SER A 25 20.42 6.40 -22.87
CA SER A 25 19.14 5.78 -23.26
C SER A 25 18.43 5.08 -22.10
N PHE A 26 19.16 4.63 -21.06
CA PHE A 26 18.57 4.11 -19.82
C PHE A 26 18.17 5.21 -18.84
N HIS A 27 18.68 6.42 -19.01
CA HIS A 27 18.40 7.59 -18.17
C HIS A 27 17.47 8.59 -18.84
N LYS A 28 16.94 8.29 -20.03
CA LYS A 28 15.77 9.01 -20.50
C LYS A 28 14.68 8.77 -19.49
N ILE A 29 14.45 9.76 -18.64
CA ILE A 29 13.24 9.92 -17.85
C ILE A 29 12.12 9.72 -18.87
N ASP A 30 11.31 8.70 -18.65
CA ASP A 30 10.17 8.38 -19.50
C ASP A 30 9.21 9.58 -19.41
N GLU A 31 9.35 10.54 -20.33
CA GLU A 31 8.50 11.75 -20.40
C GLU A 31 7.03 11.37 -20.61
N ASN A 32 6.74 10.07 -20.78
CA ASN A 32 5.42 9.49 -20.91
C ASN A 32 4.86 8.86 -19.62
N LYS A 33 5.54 8.97 -18.47
CA LYS A 33 4.88 8.59 -17.22
C LYS A 33 3.86 9.67 -16.87
N PRO A 34 2.55 9.30 -16.77
CA PRO A 34 1.52 10.26 -16.38
C PRO A 34 1.90 10.90 -15.04
N SER A 35 1.73 12.20 -14.95
CA SER A 35 1.93 12.93 -13.70
C SER A 35 0.95 12.40 -12.64
N GLN A 36 1.22 12.68 -11.35
CA GLN A 36 0.28 12.28 -10.29
C GLN A 36 -1.10 12.93 -10.50
N ASP A 37 -1.13 14.14 -11.00
CA ASP A 37 -2.38 14.87 -11.30
C ASP A 37 -3.14 14.20 -12.46
N ASP A 38 -2.44 13.76 -13.51
CA ASP A 38 -3.06 13.04 -14.63
C ASP A 38 -3.67 11.72 -14.16
N ILE A 39 -2.98 10.97 -13.28
CA ILE A 39 -3.48 9.75 -12.67
C ILE A 39 -4.77 10.01 -11.88
N LEU A 40 -4.79 11.05 -11.04
CA LEU A 40 -5.98 11.40 -10.26
C LEU A 40 -7.15 11.80 -11.16
N LEU A 41 -6.90 12.57 -12.24
CA LEU A 41 -7.92 12.93 -13.21
C LEU A 41 -8.53 11.72 -13.92
N GLU A 42 -7.69 10.77 -14.36
CA GLU A 42 -8.17 9.53 -14.99
C GLU A 42 -8.97 8.68 -14.02
N ILE A 43 -8.51 8.55 -12.77
CA ILE A 43 -9.22 7.80 -11.72
C ILE A 43 -10.56 8.47 -11.43
N ARG A 44 -10.59 9.81 -11.29
CA ARG A 44 -11.82 10.56 -11.08
C ARG A 44 -12.84 10.29 -12.18
N ALA A 45 -12.43 10.41 -13.44
CA ALA A 45 -13.30 10.16 -14.58
C ALA A 45 -13.82 8.71 -14.62
N GLY A 46 -13.01 7.73 -14.20
CA GLY A 46 -13.40 6.33 -14.10
C GLY A 46 -14.40 6.09 -12.96
N LEU A 47 -14.17 6.69 -11.79
CA LEU A 47 -15.06 6.62 -10.64
C LEU A 47 -16.43 7.24 -10.96
N ASP A 48 -16.45 8.44 -11.55
CA ASP A 48 -17.69 9.13 -11.91
C ASP A 48 -18.53 8.25 -12.87
N LYS A 49 -17.93 7.63 -13.88
CA LYS A 49 -18.61 6.69 -14.77
C LYS A 49 -19.16 5.47 -14.03
N LEU A 50 -18.38 4.91 -13.12
CA LEU A 50 -18.79 3.75 -12.32
C LEU A 50 -19.98 4.10 -11.42
N LEU A 51 -19.94 5.24 -10.74
CA LEU A 51 -20.97 5.69 -9.82
C LEU A 51 -22.27 6.00 -10.58
N ILE A 52 -22.20 6.69 -11.71
CA ILE A 52 -23.36 6.93 -12.57
C ILE A 52 -23.99 5.59 -13.01
N ALA A 53 -23.18 4.64 -13.45
CA ALA A 53 -23.66 3.33 -13.88
C ALA A 53 -24.27 2.48 -12.75
N SER A 54 -23.83 2.71 -11.51
CA SER A 54 -24.33 1.98 -10.33
C SER A 54 -25.76 2.37 -9.92
N SER A 55 -26.25 3.51 -10.37
CA SER A 55 -27.54 4.11 -9.97
C SER A 55 -27.67 4.40 -8.48
N PHE A 56 -26.56 4.45 -7.73
CA PHE A 56 -26.54 4.95 -6.36
C PHE A 56 -26.38 6.48 -6.37
N ASP A 57 -27.07 7.14 -5.43
CA ASP A 57 -26.86 8.57 -5.15
C ASP A 57 -25.60 8.76 -4.30
N ILE A 58 -24.45 8.64 -4.98
CA ILE A 58 -23.10 8.69 -4.40
C ILE A 58 -22.19 9.52 -5.33
N GLU A 59 -21.36 10.32 -4.71
CA GLU A 59 -20.34 11.10 -5.41
C GLU A 59 -18.93 10.88 -4.82
N VAL A 60 -17.89 11.19 -5.59
CA VAL A 60 -16.52 11.28 -5.08
C VAL A 60 -16.35 12.62 -4.38
N SER A 61 -16.41 12.65 -3.06
CA SER A 61 -16.25 13.87 -2.26
C SER A 61 -14.78 14.29 -2.12
N GLU A 62 -13.86 13.33 -2.12
CA GLU A 62 -12.42 13.61 -2.08
C GLU A 62 -11.64 12.55 -2.86
N LEU A 63 -10.60 12.99 -3.57
CA LEU A 63 -9.64 12.13 -4.25
C LEU A 63 -8.26 12.77 -4.15
N SER A 64 -7.33 12.11 -3.48
CA SER A 64 -6.00 12.66 -3.22
C SER A 64 -4.93 11.56 -3.11
N ILE A 65 -3.65 11.95 -3.13
CA ILE A 65 -2.54 11.05 -2.82
C ILE A 65 -2.45 10.94 -1.29
N TYR A 66 -2.58 9.73 -0.76
CA TYR A 66 -2.44 9.47 0.67
C TYR A 66 -0.97 9.35 1.08
N ASP A 67 -0.21 8.56 0.31
CA ASP A 67 1.24 8.38 0.44
C ASP A 67 1.85 8.04 -0.93
N ALA A 68 3.16 7.70 -0.96
CA ALA A 68 3.87 7.42 -2.20
C ALA A 68 3.20 6.32 -3.06
N ASP A 69 2.52 5.37 -2.42
CA ASP A 69 1.99 4.17 -3.08
C ASP A 69 0.48 4.00 -2.94
N THR A 70 -0.22 4.93 -2.26
CA THR A 70 -1.63 4.81 -1.92
C THR A 70 -2.42 6.03 -2.34
N ILE A 71 -3.58 5.81 -2.95
CA ILE A 71 -4.55 6.83 -3.33
C ILE A 71 -5.71 6.81 -2.32
N TYR A 72 -6.05 7.97 -1.79
CA TYR A 72 -7.22 8.17 -0.95
C TYR A 72 -8.44 8.48 -1.81
N ILE A 73 -9.52 7.76 -1.57
CA ILE A 73 -10.81 7.91 -2.24
C ILE A 73 -11.88 8.04 -1.17
N LYS A 74 -12.58 9.15 -1.14
CA LYS A 74 -13.74 9.35 -0.27
C LYS A 74 -15.01 9.45 -1.10
N LEU A 75 -15.95 8.57 -0.80
CA LEU A 75 -17.29 8.55 -1.38
C LEU A 75 -18.30 9.00 -0.33
N ASP A 76 -19.25 9.82 -0.74
CA ASP A 76 -20.34 10.29 0.11
C ASP A 76 -21.64 10.44 -0.70
N GLY A 77 -22.77 10.50 -0.03
CA GLY A 77 -24.08 10.66 -0.67
C GLY A 77 -25.20 9.99 0.09
N ALA A 78 -26.43 10.17 -0.39
CA ALA A 78 -27.62 9.66 0.28
C ALA A 78 -27.63 8.13 0.40
N ASP A 79 -27.02 7.42 -0.57
CA ASP A 79 -26.95 5.96 -0.60
C ASP A 79 -25.66 5.38 0.00
N ALA A 80 -24.89 6.17 0.73
CA ALA A 80 -23.63 5.71 1.32
C ALA A 80 -23.81 4.48 2.24
N ALA A 81 -24.85 4.43 3.05
CA ALA A 81 -25.17 3.28 3.88
C ALA A 81 -25.49 2.03 3.06
N LEU A 82 -26.17 2.19 1.91
CA LEU A 82 -26.43 1.09 0.97
C LEU A 82 -25.14 0.59 0.33
N MET A 83 -24.23 1.49 -0.01
CA MET A 83 -22.93 1.12 -0.60
C MET A 83 -22.02 0.41 0.40
N ILE A 84 -22.07 0.72 1.68
CA ILE A 84 -21.41 -0.03 2.75
C ILE A 84 -22.01 -1.42 2.88
N GLY A 85 -23.33 -1.51 2.91
CA GLY A 85 -24.09 -2.74 3.05
C GLY A 85 -24.00 -3.36 4.45
N LYS A 86 -24.74 -4.45 4.65
CA LYS A 86 -24.74 -5.18 5.92
C LYS A 86 -23.31 -5.62 6.26
N GLU A 87 -22.85 -5.32 7.47
CA GLU A 87 -21.53 -5.70 7.99
C GLU A 87 -20.33 -5.29 7.06
N GLY A 88 -20.55 -4.29 6.20
CA GLY A 88 -19.52 -3.84 5.26
C GLY A 88 -19.24 -4.80 4.09
N TYR A 89 -20.12 -5.73 3.76
CA TYR A 89 -19.89 -6.67 2.66
C TYR A 89 -19.77 -5.97 1.30
N ARG A 90 -20.61 -4.97 1.04
CA ARG A 90 -20.51 -4.20 -0.22
C ARG A 90 -19.26 -3.32 -0.23
N TYR A 91 -18.93 -2.70 0.91
CA TYR A 91 -17.67 -1.98 1.06
C TYR A 91 -16.47 -2.84 0.69
N LYS A 92 -16.40 -4.08 1.19
CA LYS A 92 -15.32 -5.04 0.85
C LYS A 92 -15.25 -5.31 -0.65
N ALA A 93 -16.41 -5.57 -1.28
CA ALA A 93 -16.48 -5.87 -2.71
C ALA A 93 -16.04 -4.67 -3.56
N ILE A 94 -16.51 -3.47 -3.26
CA ILE A 94 -16.17 -2.22 -3.95
C ILE A 94 -14.69 -1.90 -3.73
N SER A 95 -14.19 -2.00 -2.51
CA SER A 95 -12.79 -1.78 -2.18
C SER A 95 -11.88 -2.72 -2.98
N TYR A 96 -12.24 -4.01 -3.08
CA TYR A 96 -11.49 -4.99 -3.87
C TYR A 96 -11.52 -4.68 -5.37
N LEU A 97 -12.67 -4.29 -5.91
CA LEU A 97 -12.83 -3.92 -7.32
C LEU A 97 -11.98 -2.69 -7.67
N LEU A 98 -12.07 -1.64 -6.86
CA LEU A 98 -11.31 -0.41 -7.06
C LEU A 98 -9.80 -0.66 -6.90
N PHE A 99 -9.40 -1.45 -5.90
CA PHE A 99 -8.00 -1.82 -5.72
C PHE A 99 -7.45 -2.54 -6.94
N ASN A 100 -8.14 -3.57 -7.45
CA ASN A 100 -7.66 -4.31 -8.61
C ASN A 100 -7.54 -3.44 -9.86
N TRP A 101 -8.52 -2.57 -10.09
CA TRP A 101 -8.48 -1.64 -11.21
C TRP A 101 -7.31 -0.67 -11.11
N ILE A 102 -7.17 0.03 -9.97
CA ILE A 102 -6.16 1.06 -9.78
C ILE A 102 -4.76 0.44 -9.70
N ASN A 103 -4.62 -0.67 -8.99
CA ASN A 103 -3.34 -1.35 -8.86
C ASN A 103 -2.82 -1.90 -10.21
N ALA A 104 -3.69 -2.53 -10.99
CA ALA A 104 -3.31 -3.08 -12.30
C ALA A 104 -2.85 -1.98 -13.27
N ARG A 105 -3.41 -0.77 -13.18
CA ARG A 105 -3.13 0.31 -14.14
C ARG A 105 -2.02 1.26 -13.69
N TYR A 106 -1.95 1.55 -12.39
CA TYR A 106 -1.07 2.59 -11.84
C TYR A 106 -0.08 2.07 -10.80
N ASN A 107 -0.13 0.76 -10.47
CA ASN A 107 0.65 0.13 -9.41
C ASN A 107 0.52 0.86 -8.05
N LYS A 108 -0.70 1.33 -7.75
CA LYS A 108 -1.04 2.03 -6.51
C LYS A 108 -2.02 1.22 -5.66
N GLY A 109 -1.87 1.32 -4.34
CA GLY A 109 -2.88 0.91 -3.38
C GLY A 109 -4.02 1.91 -3.29
N ILE A 110 -5.06 1.55 -2.56
CA ILE A 110 -6.15 2.47 -2.24
C ILE A 110 -6.46 2.49 -0.75
N ARG A 111 -6.90 3.66 -0.28
CA ARG A 111 -7.56 3.85 0.98
C ARG A 111 -8.97 4.39 0.68
N LEU A 112 -9.97 3.52 0.79
CA LEU A 112 -11.35 3.86 0.51
C LEU A 112 -12.07 4.26 1.79
N GLU A 113 -12.71 5.43 1.79
CA GLU A 113 -13.62 5.89 2.82
C GLU A 113 -15.02 6.03 2.23
N ILE A 114 -16.04 5.55 2.92
CA ILE A 114 -17.43 5.76 2.56
C ILE A 114 -18.17 6.25 3.81
N ALA A 115 -18.65 7.50 3.81
CA ALA A 115 -19.39 8.11 4.90
C ALA A 115 -18.77 7.86 6.29
N GLU A 116 -17.47 8.02 6.41
CA GLU A 116 -16.68 7.77 7.65
C GLU A 116 -16.70 6.31 8.17
N PHE A 117 -17.11 5.34 7.35
CA PHE A 117 -17.16 3.93 7.76
C PHE A 117 -15.78 3.40 8.16
N LEU A 118 -14.74 3.63 7.34
CA LEU A 118 -13.38 3.17 7.64
C LEU A 118 -12.85 3.82 8.92
N LYS A 119 -13.01 5.12 9.06
CA LYS A 119 -12.61 5.88 10.25
C LYS A 119 -13.29 5.35 11.53
N ASN A 120 -14.57 5.03 11.46
CA ASN A 120 -15.33 4.45 12.58
C ASN A 120 -14.82 3.04 12.91
N GLN A 121 -14.48 2.22 11.90
CA GLN A 121 -13.88 0.90 12.11
C GLN A 121 -12.50 1.01 12.76
N GLU A 122 -11.68 1.97 12.34
CA GLU A 122 -10.36 2.24 12.94
C GLU A 122 -10.47 2.63 14.41
N SER A 123 -11.39 3.53 14.75
CA SER A 123 -11.64 3.97 16.14
C SER A 123 -12.13 2.83 17.03
N SER A 124 -13.07 2.04 16.53
CA SER A 124 -13.59 0.86 17.26
C SER A 124 -12.50 -0.20 17.45
N MET A 125 -11.65 -0.39 16.43
CA MET A 125 -10.53 -1.32 16.52
C MET A 125 -9.48 -0.84 17.52
N ALA A 126 -9.14 0.44 17.56
CA ALA A 126 -8.20 1.00 18.53
C ALA A 126 -8.69 0.75 19.98
N THR A 127 -9.98 0.92 20.22
CA THR A 127 -10.61 0.61 21.52
C THR A 127 -10.47 -0.88 21.87
N TYR A 128 -10.76 -1.76 20.91
CA TYR A 128 -10.59 -3.21 21.12
C TYR A 128 -9.14 -3.61 21.36
N LEU A 129 -8.22 -3.05 20.60
CA LEU A 129 -6.79 -3.38 20.69
C LEU A 129 -6.12 -2.89 21.96
N SER A 130 -6.69 -1.94 22.70
CA SER A 130 -6.11 -1.45 23.95
C SER A 130 -5.83 -2.59 24.94
N GLY A 131 -6.74 -3.54 25.10
CA GLY A 131 -6.54 -4.71 25.95
C GLY A 131 -5.52 -5.73 25.39
N VAL A 132 -5.37 -5.80 24.06
CA VAL A 132 -4.32 -6.63 23.42
C VAL A 132 -2.96 -6.00 23.64
N ILE A 133 -2.85 -4.67 23.45
CA ILE A 133 -1.64 -3.89 23.66
C ILE A 133 -1.16 -4.02 25.10
N GLU A 134 -2.04 -3.80 26.08
CA GLU A 134 -1.73 -3.95 27.50
C GLU A 134 -1.17 -5.34 27.82
N ARG A 135 -1.76 -6.39 27.24
CA ARG A 135 -1.26 -7.76 27.41
C ARG A 135 0.12 -7.96 26.81
N VAL A 136 0.40 -7.38 25.63
CA VAL A 136 1.75 -7.42 25.03
C VAL A 136 2.77 -6.70 25.91
N GLU A 137 2.40 -5.56 26.49
CA GLU A 137 3.27 -4.79 27.38
C GLU A 137 3.59 -5.55 28.67
N LEU A 138 2.62 -6.29 29.22
CA LEU A 138 2.78 -7.05 30.46
C LEU A 138 3.56 -8.36 30.28
N ILE A 139 3.28 -9.13 29.24
CA ILE A 139 3.81 -10.49 29.08
C ILE A 139 4.61 -10.71 27.79
N GLY A 140 4.84 -9.67 27.02
CA GLY A 140 5.65 -9.68 25.80
C GLY A 140 4.97 -10.26 24.56
N LYS A 141 3.81 -10.90 24.68
CA LYS A 141 3.08 -11.56 23.60
C LYS A 141 1.58 -11.50 23.78
N ALA A 142 0.84 -11.47 22.67
CA ALA A 142 -0.61 -11.62 22.65
C ALA A 142 -1.11 -12.11 21.29
N GLN A 143 -2.41 -12.36 21.23
CA GLN A 143 -3.13 -12.58 19.96
C GLN A 143 -4.49 -11.90 20.05
N THR A 144 -5.04 -11.50 18.88
CA THR A 144 -6.41 -11.01 18.77
C THR A 144 -7.40 -12.17 18.75
N LYS A 145 -8.69 -11.88 18.96
CA LYS A 145 -9.76 -12.78 18.50
C LYS A 145 -9.73 -12.90 16.98
N PRO A 146 -10.44 -13.88 16.38
CA PRO A 146 -10.67 -13.92 14.95
C PRO A 146 -11.29 -12.61 14.46
N LEU A 147 -10.75 -12.07 13.37
CA LEU A 147 -11.14 -10.82 12.74
C LEU A 147 -11.51 -11.11 11.29
N ASP A 148 -12.37 -10.29 10.71
CA ASP A 148 -12.82 -10.45 9.34
C ASP A 148 -12.50 -9.22 8.47
N GLY A 149 -12.25 -9.47 7.19
CA GLY A 149 -12.13 -8.48 6.13
C GLY A 149 -11.20 -7.30 6.45
N VAL A 150 -11.74 -6.10 6.44
CA VAL A 150 -11.00 -4.85 6.65
C VAL A 150 -10.42 -4.74 8.07
N LEU A 151 -11.07 -5.37 9.06
CA LEU A 151 -10.62 -5.32 10.44
C LEU A 151 -9.25 -5.97 10.65
N VAL A 152 -8.94 -7.03 9.89
CA VAL A 152 -7.61 -7.67 9.93
C VAL A 152 -6.53 -6.67 9.49
N LYS A 153 -6.79 -5.91 8.41
CA LYS A 153 -5.84 -4.91 7.90
C LYS A 153 -5.64 -3.79 8.91
N ILE A 154 -6.73 -3.21 9.41
CA ILE A 154 -6.68 -2.12 10.40
C ILE A 154 -5.91 -2.56 11.65
N ALA A 155 -6.25 -3.72 12.21
CA ALA A 155 -5.59 -4.23 13.40
C ALA A 155 -4.10 -4.53 13.17
N LEU A 156 -3.75 -5.07 11.99
CA LEU A 156 -2.35 -5.34 11.63
C LEU A 156 -1.54 -4.04 11.55
N GLU A 157 -2.06 -3.02 10.90
CA GLU A 157 -1.43 -1.71 10.77
C GLU A 157 -1.23 -1.06 12.15
N GLN A 158 -2.29 -0.93 12.95
CA GLN A 158 -2.22 -0.34 14.28
C GLN A 158 -1.26 -1.06 15.23
N LEU A 159 -1.21 -2.39 15.17
CA LEU A 159 -0.30 -3.18 16.01
C LEU A 159 1.16 -3.11 15.53
N ARG A 160 1.41 -3.02 14.22
CA ARG A 160 2.76 -2.82 13.68
C ARG A 160 3.32 -1.45 14.03
N ASP A 161 2.49 -0.41 13.93
CA ASP A 161 2.87 0.94 14.30
C ASP A 161 3.17 1.04 15.81
N ARG A 162 2.41 0.32 16.64
CA ARG A 162 2.60 0.31 18.09
C ARG A 162 3.81 -0.51 18.52
N PHE A 163 4.13 -1.59 17.82
CA PHE A 163 5.19 -2.55 18.15
C PHE A 163 6.17 -2.79 17.00
N PRO A 164 6.94 -1.78 16.57
CA PRO A 164 7.89 -1.91 15.45
C PRO A 164 9.00 -2.93 15.76
N ASP A 165 9.30 -3.17 17.05
CA ASP A 165 10.35 -4.09 17.51
C ASP A 165 9.85 -5.53 17.72
N LYS A 166 8.59 -5.81 17.41
CA LYS A 166 8.01 -7.16 17.57
C LYS A 166 7.53 -7.75 16.25
N TYR A 167 7.50 -9.06 16.21
CA TYR A 167 6.84 -9.76 15.13
C TYR A 167 5.33 -9.61 15.25
N VAL A 168 4.71 -8.99 14.25
CA VAL A 168 3.25 -8.85 14.13
C VAL A 168 2.81 -9.48 12.82
N GLY A 169 2.11 -10.61 12.90
CA GLY A 169 1.73 -11.40 11.74
C GLY A 169 0.32 -11.97 11.80
N ILE A 170 -0.23 -12.26 10.63
CA ILE A 170 -1.56 -12.88 10.48
C ILE A 170 -1.40 -14.40 10.55
N LYS A 171 -2.28 -15.06 11.32
CA LYS A 171 -2.49 -16.51 11.29
C LYS A 171 -3.93 -16.84 10.95
N ASN A 172 -4.15 -18.04 10.41
CA ASN A 172 -5.47 -18.55 10.08
C ASN A 172 -5.89 -19.59 11.13
N SER A 173 -7.19 -19.61 11.46
CA SER A 173 -7.84 -20.68 12.21
C SER A 173 -9.15 -21.04 11.49
N ASP A 174 -9.82 -22.08 11.96
CA ASP A 174 -11.14 -22.49 11.44
C ASP A 174 -12.20 -21.40 11.64
N GLU A 175 -12.04 -20.55 12.66
CA GLU A 175 -12.93 -19.43 12.99
C GLU A 175 -12.62 -18.15 12.23
N GLY A 176 -11.47 -18.08 11.50
CA GLY A 176 -11.07 -16.89 10.76
C GLY A 176 -9.61 -16.50 10.94
N LYS A 177 -9.27 -15.30 10.52
CA LYS A 177 -7.92 -14.75 10.62
C LYS A 177 -7.73 -14.02 11.95
N PHE A 178 -6.59 -14.22 12.58
CA PHE A 178 -6.22 -13.50 13.79
C PHE A 178 -4.77 -13.00 13.71
N ILE A 179 -4.44 -12.01 14.53
CA ILE A 179 -3.10 -11.43 14.55
C ILE A 179 -2.38 -11.93 15.79
N VAL A 180 -1.12 -12.33 15.62
CA VAL A 180 -0.22 -12.71 16.70
C VAL A 180 0.89 -11.69 16.83
N ILE A 181 1.23 -11.34 18.06
CA ILE A 181 2.34 -10.48 18.43
C ILE A 181 3.29 -11.32 19.31
N ASN A 182 4.56 -11.41 18.91
CA ASN A 182 5.61 -12.12 19.64
C ASN A 182 6.94 -11.37 19.49
N ASP A 183 7.94 -11.77 20.25
CA ASP A 183 9.31 -11.35 19.98
C ASP A 183 9.81 -11.96 18.67
N PHE A 184 10.73 -11.27 18.00
CA PHE A 184 11.43 -11.86 16.87
C PHE A 184 12.25 -13.07 17.37
N HIS A 185 12.12 -14.21 16.72
CA HIS A 185 13.01 -15.33 17.00
C HIS A 185 14.43 -14.92 16.60
N LYS A 186 15.29 -14.72 17.59
CA LYS A 186 16.74 -14.64 17.33
C LYS A 186 17.15 -16.03 16.82
N LYS A 187 17.61 -16.08 15.56
CA LYS A 187 18.31 -17.25 15.04
C LYS A 187 19.68 -17.39 15.70
#